data_842886b09ae20a2656d1333728982594
#
_entry.id   842886b09ae20a2656d1333728982594
#
_cell.length_a   1.000
_cell.length_b   1.000
_cell.length_c   1.000
_cell.angle_alpha   90.00
_cell.angle_beta   90.00
_cell.angle_gamma   90.00
#
_symmetry.space_group_name_H-M   'P 1'
#
loop_
_entity.id
_entity.type
_entity.pdbx_description
1 polymer ?
#
loop_
_entity_poly.entity_id
_entity_poly.type
_entity_poly.pdbx_seq_one_letter_code
_entity_poly.pdbx_strand_id
1 'polypeptide(L)'
;MTDKPPVARFTVITLGVADMRRSIAFYDALGFARRLRATGEEVAFFDTGGTVLALYPWSKLAQDAALPDTPLPSGFRGVTLAWNCRSREEVDRALAFALENGARLMKGAHETHYGGYCGFFTDPDGHLWEVVVAPGIDVGDDARVHLAE
;
A
#
# COMPACT_ATOMS: atom_id res chain seq x y z
N MET A 1 -29.19 -5.34 22.90
CA MET A 1 -27.79 -5.66 22.50
C MET A 1 -27.73 -7.14 22.16
N THR A 2 -27.09 -7.48 21.09
CA THR A 2 -26.85 -8.90 20.71
C THR A 2 -25.60 -9.40 21.40
N ASP A 3 -25.67 -10.56 22.04
CA ASP A 3 -24.51 -11.21 22.71
C ASP A 3 -23.46 -11.72 21.71
N LYS A 4 -23.61 -11.43 20.42
CA LYS A 4 -22.65 -11.83 19.39
C LYS A 4 -21.47 -10.87 19.36
N PRO A 5 -20.23 -11.38 19.29
CA PRO A 5 -19.08 -10.52 19.12
C PRO A 5 -19.16 -9.73 17.80
N PRO A 6 -18.57 -8.54 17.74
CA PRO A 6 -18.51 -7.79 16.50
C PRO A 6 -17.73 -8.56 15.44
N VAL A 7 -18.08 -8.34 14.17
CA VAL A 7 -17.38 -8.94 13.04
C VAL A 7 -16.10 -8.14 12.79
N ALA A 8 -14.95 -8.81 12.88
CA ALA A 8 -13.67 -8.20 12.60
C ALA A 8 -13.56 -7.82 11.11
N ARG A 9 -13.12 -6.59 10.85
CA ARG A 9 -12.90 -6.07 9.49
C ARG A 9 -11.61 -5.28 9.43
N PHE A 10 -10.82 -5.50 8.38
CA PHE A 10 -9.71 -4.63 8.00
C PHE A 10 -10.08 -3.95 6.69
N THR A 11 -10.38 -2.66 6.74
CA THR A 11 -11.01 -1.95 5.62
C THR A 11 -10.21 -0.79 5.07
N VAL A 12 -9.40 -0.13 5.89
CA VAL A 12 -8.59 1.01 5.47
C VAL A 12 -7.21 0.91 6.10
N ILE A 13 -6.18 1.14 5.30
CA ILE A 13 -4.84 1.44 5.80
C ILE A 13 -4.53 2.90 5.52
N THR A 14 -4.15 3.64 6.56
CA THR A 14 -3.79 5.05 6.44
C THR A 14 -2.29 5.22 6.60
N LEU A 15 -1.66 5.82 5.59
CA LEU A 15 -0.24 6.13 5.60
C LEU A 15 -0.05 7.59 6.01
N GLY A 16 0.78 7.81 7.03
CA GLY A 16 1.25 9.14 7.38
C GLY A 16 2.27 9.62 6.35
N VAL A 17 2.07 10.84 5.81
CA VAL A 17 2.92 11.41 4.76
C VAL A 17 3.36 12.82 5.11
N ALA A 18 4.56 13.20 4.67
CA ALA A 18 5.12 14.53 4.92
C ALA A 18 4.49 15.60 4.02
N ASP A 19 4.17 15.24 2.78
CA ASP A 19 3.65 16.15 1.75
C ASP A 19 2.48 15.48 1.02
N MET A 20 1.26 15.89 1.35
CA MET A 20 0.04 15.31 0.78
C MET A 20 -0.01 15.44 -0.75
N ARG A 21 0.36 16.60 -1.30
CA ARG A 21 0.33 16.83 -2.74
C ARG A 21 1.27 15.88 -3.48
N ARG A 22 2.49 15.72 -2.99
CA ARG A 22 3.48 14.79 -3.55
C ARG A 22 3.00 13.34 -3.47
N SER A 23 2.48 12.93 -2.33
CA SER A 23 2.01 11.55 -2.13
C SER A 23 0.77 11.24 -2.96
N ILE A 24 -0.19 12.16 -3.05
CA ILE A 24 -1.37 12.02 -3.92
C ILE A 24 -0.91 11.84 -5.37
N ALA A 25 -0.01 12.70 -5.86
CA ALA A 25 0.50 12.62 -7.23
C ALA A 25 1.19 11.28 -7.50
N PHE A 26 1.95 10.75 -6.55
CA PHE A 26 2.62 9.46 -6.66
C PHE A 26 1.61 8.32 -6.85
N TYR A 27 0.61 8.20 -5.99
CA TYR A 27 -0.36 7.13 -6.07
C TYR A 27 -1.33 7.27 -7.25
N ASP A 28 -1.69 8.50 -7.62
CA ASP A 28 -2.44 8.76 -8.87
C ASP A 28 -1.64 8.27 -10.09
N ALA A 29 -0.34 8.56 -10.15
CA ALA A 29 0.53 8.14 -11.25
C ALA A 29 0.67 6.61 -11.35
N LEU A 30 0.61 5.90 -10.22
CA LEU A 30 0.61 4.43 -10.20
C LEU A 30 -0.74 3.84 -10.66
N GLY A 31 -1.77 4.65 -10.84
CA GLY A 31 -3.08 4.20 -11.31
C GLY A 31 -4.04 3.78 -10.19
N PHE A 32 -3.74 4.07 -8.95
CA PHE A 32 -4.70 3.85 -7.87
C PHE A 32 -5.90 4.77 -8.02
N ALA A 33 -7.11 4.22 -7.89
CA ALA A 33 -8.34 4.91 -8.17
C ALA A 33 -8.75 5.83 -7.02
N ARG A 34 -8.43 7.11 -7.12
CA ARG A 34 -8.83 8.08 -6.11
C ARG A 34 -10.34 8.26 -6.06
N ARG A 35 -10.89 8.27 -4.84
CA ARG A 35 -12.31 8.51 -4.56
C ARG A 35 -12.45 9.61 -3.53
N LEU A 36 -13.67 10.10 -3.32
CA LEU A 36 -13.98 11.11 -2.33
C LEU A 36 -13.09 12.36 -2.47
N ARG A 37 -12.94 12.85 -3.71
CA ARG A 37 -12.02 13.95 -4.05
C ARG A 37 -12.34 15.27 -3.37
N ALA A 38 -13.56 15.42 -2.83
CA ALA A 38 -13.98 16.60 -2.10
C ALA A 38 -13.14 16.90 -0.85
N THR A 39 -12.42 15.90 -0.31
CA THR A 39 -11.50 16.10 0.82
C THR A 39 -10.23 16.87 0.46
N GLY A 40 -9.97 17.07 -0.83
CA GLY A 40 -8.81 17.85 -1.29
C GLY A 40 -7.49 17.24 -0.84
N GLU A 41 -6.67 18.04 -0.18
CA GLU A 41 -5.38 17.64 0.36
C GLU A 41 -5.41 17.34 1.88
N GLU A 42 -6.58 17.41 2.51
CA GLU A 42 -6.69 17.13 3.94
C GLU A 42 -6.52 15.64 4.23
N VAL A 43 -7.17 14.82 3.43
CA VAL A 43 -7.07 13.35 3.44
C VAL A 43 -7.34 12.84 2.03
N ALA A 44 -6.66 11.80 1.59
CA ALA A 44 -6.91 11.21 0.29
C ALA A 44 -7.24 9.73 0.44
N PHE A 45 -8.19 9.24 -0.37
CA PHE A 45 -8.63 7.86 -0.37
C PHE A 45 -8.50 7.27 -1.76
N PHE A 46 -7.98 6.05 -1.83
CA PHE A 46 -7.84 5.28 -3.06
C PHE A 46 -8.54 3.94 -2.90
N ASP A 47 -9.46 3.65 -3.82
CA ASP A 47 -10.11 2.35 -3.89
C ASP A 47 -9.13 1.34 -4.51
N THR A 48 -8.86 0.27 -3.80
CA THR A 48 -7.92 -0.78 -4.24
C THR A 48 -8.61 -2.12 -4.52
N GLY A 49 -9.95 -2.11 -4.57
CA GLY A 49 -10.76 -3.30 -4.85
C GLY A 49 -11.31 -4.01 -3.62
N GLY A 50 -10.61 -4.02 -2.51
CA GLY A 50 -11.07 -4.66 -1.27
C GLY A 50 -10.77 -3.89 -0.02
N THR A 51 -9.58 -3.32 0.03
CA THR A 51 -9.13 -2.42 1.10
C THR A 51 -9.01 -1.02 0.52
N VAL A 52 -9.15 0.00 1.34
CA VAL A 52 -8.91 1.39 0.96
C VAL A 52 -7.52 1.80 1.43
N LEU A 53 -6.76 2.41 0.53
CA LEU A 53 -5.52 3.09 0.87
C LEU A 53 -5.83 4.55 1.16
N ALA A 54 -5.47 5.05 2.32
CA ALA A 54 -5.65 6.44 2.69
C ALA A 54 -4.30 7.12 2.94
N LEU A 55 -4.21 8.40 2.62
CA LEU A 55 -3.07 9.25 2.91
C LEU A 55 -3.52 10.36 3.86
N TYR A 56 -2.72 10.61 4.89
CA TYR A 56 -3.01 11.63 5.89
C TYR A 56 -1.71 12.29 6.34
N PRO A 57 -1.71 13.58 6.70
CA PRO A 57 -0.48 14.21 7.18
C PRO A 57 0.07 13.48 8.40
N TRP A 58 1.35 13.17 8.39
CA TRP A 58 2.05 12.39 9.43
C TRP A 58 1.75 12.90 10.84
N SER A 59 1.93 14.20 11.07
CA SER A 59 1.72 14.81 12.39
C SER A 59 0.27 14.74 12.84
N LYS A 60 -0.68 14.89 11.91
CA LYS A 60 -2.12 14.79 12.23
C LYS A 60 -2.51 13.37 12.56
N LEU A 61 -1.93 12.39 11.87
CA LEU A 61 -2.19 10.97 12.15
C LEU A 61 -1.72 10.59 13.56
N ALA A 62 -0.53 11.02 13.94
CA ALA A 62 -0.01 10.82 15.30
C ALA A 62 -0.90 11.52 16.35
N GLN A 63 -1.30 12.75 16.09
CA GLN A 63 -2.16 13.53 16.97
C GLN A 63 -3.51 12.87 17.19
N ASP A 64 -4.15 12.38 16.13
CA ASP A 64 -5.45 11.72 16.22
C ASP A 64 -5.39 10.46 17.08
N ALA A 65 -4.27 9.77 17.10
CA ALA A 65 -4.03 8.59 17.92
C ALA A 65 -3.49 8.91 19.33
N ALA A 66 -3.36 10.19 19.68
CA ALA A 66 -2.73 10.64 20.93
C ALA A 66 -1.31 10.08 21.14
N LEU A 67 -0.55 9.97 20.05
CA LEU A 67 0.83 9.50 20.05
C LEU A 67 1.80 10.68 19.89
N PRO A 68 3.04 10.57 20.39
CA PRO A 68 4.05 11.60 20.18
C PRO A 68 4.28 11.84 18.69
N ASP A 69 4.34 13.12 18.30
CA ASP A 69 4.73 13.52 16.96
C ASP A 69 6.25 13.43 16.84
N THR A 70 6.71 12.49 16.03
CA THR A 70 8.11 12.28 15.74
C THR A 70 8.38 12.50 14.25
N PRO A 71 9.61 12.87 13.85
CA PRO A 71 9.94 12.92 12.44
C PRO A 71 9.69 11.56 11.75
N LEU A 72 9.45 11.59 10.44
CA LEU A 72 9.35 10.36 9.65
C LEU A 72 10.59 9.49 9.91
N PRO A 73 10.42 8.25 10.40
CA PRO A 73 11.55 7.39 10.68
C PRO A 73 12.25 6.95 9.41
N SER A 74 13.54 6.77 9.48
CA SER A 74 14.32 6.05 8.46
C SER A 74 14.31 4.55 8.79
N GLY A 75 14.43 3.71 7.76
CA GLY A 75 14.51 2.27 7.93
C GLY A 75 13.17 1.56 8.01
N PHE A 76 13.22 0.30 8.39
CA PHE A 76 12.07 -0.59 8.39
C PHE A 76 11.09 -0.27 9.52
N ARG A 77 9.82 -0.16 9.17
CA ARG A 77 8.73 0.20 10.09
C ARG A 77 7.85 -0.98 10.52
N GLY A 78 8.26 -2.21 10.18
CA GLY A 78 7.52 -3.42 10.54
C GLY A 78 6.30 -3.71 9.68
N VAL A 79 6.15 -3.03 8.54
CA VAL A 79 5.01 -3.18 7.63
C VAL A 79 5.49 -3.24 6.19
N THR A 80 4.93 -4.15 5.41
CA THR A 80 4.95 -4.10 3.96
C THR A 80 3.53 -4.04 3.42
N LEU A 81 3.34 -3.20 2.42
CA LEU A 81 2.10 -3.16 1.64
C LEU A 81 2.31 -4.02 0.40
N ALA A 82 1.46 -5.00 0.16
CA ALA A 82 1.66 -5.90 -0.96
C ALA A 82 0.81 -5.50 -2.16
N TRP A 83 1.46 -5.43 -3.30
CA TRP A 83 0.85 -5.36 -4.62
C TRP A 83 0.97 -6.75 -5.25
N ASN A 84 -0.08 -7.56 -5.09
CA ASN A 84 -0.09 -8.91 -5.62
C ASN A 84 -0.37 -8.91 -7.12
N CYS A 85 0.40 -9.71 -7.83
CA CYS A 85 0.35 -9.85 -9.29
C CYS A 85 -0.07 -11.28 -9.66
N ARG A 86 -0.42 -11.48 -10.93
CA ARG A 86 -0.86 -12.77 -11.47
C ARG A 86 0.26 -13.58 -12.10
N SER A 87 1.37 -12.91 -12.42
CA SER A 87 2.52 -13.54 -13.08
C SER A 87 3.83 -12.83 -12.72
N ARG A 88 4.96 -13.48 -13.00
CA ARG A 88 6.29 -12.90 -12.84
C ARG A 88 6.48 -11.68 -13.75
N GLU A 89 5.99 -11.76 -14.98
CA GLU A 89 6.04 -10.67 -15.95
C GLU A 89 5.27 -9.45 -15.45
N GLU A 90 4.15 -9.66 -14.77
CA GLU A 90 3.38 -8.57 -14.16
C GLU A 90 4.14 -7.94 -12.99
N VAL A 91 4.84 -8.75 -12.17
CA VAL A 91 5.73 -8.24 -11.11
C VAL A 91 6.80 -7.34 -11.71
N ASP A 92 7.50 -7.81 -12.74
CA ASP A 92 8.56 -7.03 -13.39
C ASP A 92 8.03 -5.70 -13.95
N ARG A 93 6.88 -5.73 -14.61
CA ARG A 93 6.25 -4.52 -15.16
C ARG A 93 5.78 -3.55 -14.09
N ALA A 94 5.14 -4.06 -13.03
CA ALA A 94 4.65 -3.22 -11.95
C ALA A 94 5.80 -2.55 -11.20
N LEU A 95 6.87 -3.29 -10.92
CA LEU A 95 8.06 -2.75 -10.27
C LEU A 95 8.72 -1.66 -11.12
N ALA A 96 8.94 -1.94 -12.41
CA ALA A 96 9.52 -0.96 -13.35
C ALA A 96 8.64 0.30 -13.44
N PHE A 97 7.34 0.14 -13.54
CA PHE A 97 6.39 1.25 -13.60
C PHE A 97 6.42 2.12 -12.33
N ALA A 98 6.50 1.50 -11.15
CA ALA A 98 6.64 2.24 -9.91
C ALA A 98 7.94 3.07 -9.89
N LEU A 99 9.05 2.50 -10.32
CA LEU A 99 10.34 3.20 -10.38
C LEU A 99 10.32 4.36 -11.37
N GLU A 100 9.68 4.21 -12.51
CA GLU A 100 9.49 5.29 -13.49
C GLU A 100 8.67 6.45 -12.95
N ASN A 101 7.82 6.20 -11.95
CA ASN A 101 6.94 7.18 -11.34
C ASN A 101 7.40 7.67 -9.96
N GLY A 102 8.67 7.53 -9.64
CA GLY A 102 9.29 8.14 -8.47
C GLY A 102 9.47 7.24 -7.26
N ALA A 103 9.15 5.94 -7.37
CA ALA A 103 9.48 4.98 -6.33
C ALA A 103 10.99 4.75 -6.23
N ARG A 104 11.46 4.39 -5.05
CA ARG A 104 12.84 4.02 -4.81
C ARG A 104 12.97 2.51 -4.73
N LEU A 105 13.84 1.92 -5.54
CA LEU A 105 14.11 0.49 -5.49
C LEU A 105 14.80 0.11 -4.19
N MET A 106 14.24 -0.86 -3.48
CA MET A 106 14.83 -1.43 -2.27
C MET A 106 15.46 -2.79 -2.53
N LYS A 107 14.78 -3.64 -3.30
CA LYS A 107 15.30 -4.93 -3.72
C LYS A 107 14.68 -5.31 -5.07
N GLY A 108 15.52 -5.65 -6.03
CA GLY A 108 15.07 -6.11 -7.34
C GLY A 108 14.25 -7.40 -7.27
N ALA A 109 13.47 -7.64 -8.32
CA ALA A 109 12.66 -8.84 -8.40
C ALA A 109 13.53 -10.11 -8.38
N HIS A 110 13.14 -11.08 -7.57
CA HIS A 110 13.90 -12.30 -7.33
C HIS A 110 12.97 -13.44 -6.93
N GLU A 111 13.44 -14.67 -7.12
CA GLU A 111 12.74 -15.84 -6.62
C GLU A 111 12.81 -15.93 -5.11
N THR A 112 11.71 -16.33 -4.49
CA THR A 112 11.62 -16.51 -3.05
C THR A 112 11.76 -17.97 -2.67
N HIS A 113 12.12 -18.24 -1.40
CA HIS A 113 12.24 -19.61 -0.89
C HIS A 113 10.90 -20.38 -0.83
N TYR A 114 9.78 -19.67 -0.85
CA TYR A 114 8.45 -20.26 -0.82
C TYR A 114 7.84 -20.48 -2.22
N GLY A 115 8.62 -20.34 -3.28
CA GLY A 115 8.19 -20.56 -4.66
C GLY A 115 7.50 -19.37 -5.33
N GLY A 116 7.61 -18.19 -4.74
CA GLY A 116 7.12 -16.95 -5.31
C GLY A 116 8.19 -16.15 -6.04
N TYR A 117 7.81 -14.95 -6.45
CA TYR A 117 8.70 -13.99 -7.12
C TYR A 117 8.29 -12.58 -6.70
N CYS A 118 9.23 -11.80 -6.17
CA CYS A 118 8.91 -10.48 -5.65
C CYS A 118 10.08 -9.49 -5.74
N GLY A 119 9.71 -8.20 -5.71
CA GLY A 119 10.64 -7.10 -5.52
C GLY A 119 10.03 -6.06 -4.58
N PHE A 120 10.85 -5.11 -4.14
CA PHE A 120 10.44 -4.11 -3.13
C PHE A 120 10.81 -2.71 -3.58
N PHE A 121 9.90 -1.77 -3.34
CA PHE A 121 10.15 -0.34 -3.49
C PHE A 121 9.62 0.43 -2.29
N THR A 122 10.07 1.67 -2.12
CA THR A 122 9.43 2.61 -1.19
C THR A 122 8.76 3.74 -1.94
N ASP A 123 7.69 4.24 -1.34
CA ASP A 123 7.03 5.47 -1.77
C ASP A 123 7.86 6.72 -1.35
N PRO A 124 7.44 7.97 -1.68
CA PRO A 124 8.19 9.16 -1.31
C PRO A 124 8.44 9.36 0.19
N ASP A 125 7.63 8.74 1.05
CA ASP A 125 7.75 8.83 2.50
C ASP A 125 8.46 7.64 3.14
N GLY A 126 8.95 6.70 2.32
CA GLY A 126 9.65 5.50 2.80
C GLY A 126 8.72 4.36 3.21
N HIS A 127 7.44 4.40 2.91
CA HIS A 127 6.56 3.25 3.10
C HIS A 127 6.92 2.14 2.13
N LEU A 128 7.11 0.94 2.69
CA LEU A 128 7.63 -0.21 1.95
C LEU A 128 6.51 -0.95 1.23
N TRP A 129 6.69 -1.16 -0.06
CA TRP A 129 5.81 -1.94 -0.93
C TRP A 129 6.52 -3.20 -1.42
N GLU A 130 5.80 -4.30 -1.42
CA GLU A 130 6.18 -5.57 -2.02
C GLU A 130 5.34 -5.80 -3.26
N VAL A 131 6.00 -5.99 -4.40
CA VAL A 131 5.34 -6.40 -5.65
C VAL A 131 5.59 -7.88 -5.81
N VAL A 132 4.54 -8.71 -5.80
CA VAL A 132 4.71 -10.14 -5.56
C VAL A 132 3.69 -10.99 -6.30
N VAL A 133 4.14 -12.15 -6.76
CA VAL A 133 3.30 -13.31 -7.10
C VAL A 133 3.71 -14.47 -6.20
N ALA A 134 2.74 -15.09 -5.54
CA ALA A 134 3.01 -16.15 -4.57
C ALA A 134 2.02 -17.32 -4.73
N PRO A 135 2.47 -18.57 -4.54
CA PRO A 135 1.57 -19.72 -4.56
C PRO A 135 0.48 -19.59 -3.49
N GLY A 136 -0.74 -19.95 -3.82
CA GLY A 136 -1.86 -19.93 -2.89
C GLY A 136 -2.48 -18.55 -2.64
N ILE A 137 -1.97 -17.51 -3.29
CA ILE A 137 -2.48 -16.16 -3.21
C ILE A 137 -2.84 -15.70 -4.62
N ASP A 138 -4.11 -15.78 -4.98
CA ASP A 138 -4.59 -15.47 -6.32
C ASP A 138 -5.29 -14.12 -6.36
N VAL A 139 -5.04 -13.36 -7.42
CA VAL A 139 -5.73 -12.08 -7.66
C VAL A 139 -6.93 -12.34 -8.56
N GLY A 140 -8.13 -12.09 -8.03
CA GLY A 140 -9.38 -12.21 -8.78
C GLY A 140 -9.62 -11.03 -9.73
N ASP A 141 -10.65 -11.16 -10.57
CA ASP A 141 -11.07 -10.08 -11.47
C ASP A 141 -11.63 -8.87 -10.71
N ASP A 142 -12.01 -9.07 -9.46
CA ASP A 142 -12.43 -8.05 -8.52
C ASP A 142 -11.25 -7.28 -7.87
N ALA A 143 -10.01 -7.56 -8.28
CA ALA A 143 -8.76 -7.04 -7.73
C ALA A 143 -8.50 -7.45 -6.26
N ARG A 144 -9.26 -8.40 -5.74
CA ARG A 144 -9.06 -8.96 -4.40
C ARG A 144 -8.16 -10.18 -4.44
N VAL A 145 -7.44 -10.36 -3.34
CA VAL A 145 -6.67 -11.58 -3.10
C VAL A 145 -7.59 -12.67 -2.57
N HIS A 146 -7.48 -13.85 -3.15
CA HIS A 146 -8.15 -15.06 -2.72
C HIS A 146 -7.09 -16.05 -2.25
N LEU A 147 -7.23 -16.50 -1.00
CA LEU A 147 -6.29 -17.40 -0.38
C LEU A 147 -6.75 -18.87 -0.56
N ALA A 148 -5.82 -19.75 -0.90
CA ALA A 148 -6.08 -21.19 -0.90
C ALA A 148 -6.40 -21.67 0.52
N GLU A 149 -7.18 -22.77 0.64
CA GLU A 149 -7.50 -23.40 1.93
C GLU A 149 -6.27 -24.07 2.57
#